data_4f0cbd9952d4cb499170357178e04d22
#
_entry.id   4f0cbd9952d4cb499170357178e04d22
#
_cell.length_a   1.000
_cell.length_b   1.000
_cell.length_c   1.000
_cell.angle_alpha   90.00
_cell.angle_beta   90.00
_cell.angle_gamma   90.00
#
_symmetry.space_group_name_H-M   'P 1'
#
loop_
_entity.id
_entity.type
_entity.pdbx_description
1 polymer ?
#
loop_
_entity_poly.entity_id
_entity_poly.type
_entity_poly.pdbx_seq_one_letter_code
_entity_poly.pdbx_strand_id
1 'polypeptide(L)'
;MTIEATTHPEVARAFTLDSLPSAVRVLAVTARPGQESADLGGPLYAFRRSGASLSLLCLTLGETAAQSTGFTRIEAARPWEIQMAASILGISQVSVASYRDGRLHRYRTSELTGRIQHAISKYSADLVLVVAPETGDIGDAAVARAATAAALLARVPLAARTRPGVTGAWTVDLGAEAEVARAIQKSAAAAHATQSEALPEMISRVDQLGSMETMRWLVSPARVPGQRIMPG
;
A
#
# COMPACT_ATOMS: atom_id res chain seq x y z
N MET A 1 7.46 -36.35 31.60
CA MET A 1 6.41 -35.33 31.76
C MET A 1 6.70 -34.26 30.76
N THR A 2 6.12 -34.39 29.57
CA THR A 2 6.37 -33.52 28.41
C THR A 2 5.35 -32.38 28.49
N ILE A 3 5.82 -31.15 28.69
CA ILE A 3 4.97 -29.96 28.68
C ILE A 3 4.72 -29.60 27.21
N GLU A 4 3.55 -29.95 26.71
CA GLU A 4 3.07 -29.43 25.43
C GLU A 4 2.81 -27.91 25.60
N ALA A 5 3.62 -27.11 24.93
CA ALA A 5 3.37 -25.68 24.79
C ALA A 5 2.13 -25.50 23.90
N THR A 6 0.99 -25.25 24.53
CA THR A 6 -0.23 -24.84 23.84
C THR A 6 0.02 -23.46 23.24
N THR A 7 0.40 -23.41 21.98
CA THR A 7 0.41 -22.18 21.20
C THR A 7 -1.04 -21.78 20.96
N HIS A 8 -1.55 -20.85 21.79
CA HIS A 8 -2.78 -20.15 21.47
C HIS A 8 -2.59 -19.41 20.14
N PRO A 9 -3.48 -19.59 19.15
CA PRO A 9 -3.43 -18.77 17.96
C PRO A 9 -3.58 -17.31 18.40
N GLU A 10 -2.58 -16.49 18.06
CA GLU A 10 -2.64 -15.06 18.26
C GLU A 10 -3.88 -14.54 17.51
N VAL A 11 -4.90 -14.08 18.26
CA VAL A 11 -6.13 -13.56 17.67
C VAL A 11 -5.75 -12.37 16.81
N ALA A 12 -5.97 -12.49 15.51
CA ALA A 12 -5.68 -11.43 14.56
C ALA A 12 -6.45 -10.18 14.99
N ARG A 13 -5.71 -9.10 15.29
CA ARG A 13 -6.32 -7.84 15.74
C ARG A 13 -7.17 -7.27 14.61
N ALA A 14 -8.45 -7.01 14.90
CA ALA A 14 -9.37 -6.38 13.97
C ALA A 14 -9.55 -4.90 14.35
N PHE A 15 -9.52 -4.03 13.33
CA PHE A 15 -9.82 -2.62 13.44
C PHE A 15 -11.07 -2.31 12.64
N THR A 16 -11.81 -1.30 13.05
CA THR A 16 -12.88 -0.66 12.27
C THR A 16 -12.36 0.70 11.77
N LEU A 17 -13.14 1.39 10.96
CA LEU A 17 -12.79 2.74 10.49
C LEU A 17 -12.57 3.72 11.66
N ASP A 18 -13.24 3.52 12.79
CA ASP A 18 -13.14 4.39 13.98
C ASP A 18 -11.98 4.01 14.91
N SER A 19 -11.36 2.84 14.72
CA SER A 19 -10.32 2.30 15.61
C SER A 19 -8.96 2.08 14.95
N LEU A 20 -8.77 2.60 13.73
CA LEU A 20 -7.51 2.47 12.99
C LEU A 20 -6.29 2.90 13.81
N PRO A 21 -5.11 2.34 13.52
CA PRO A 21 -3.87 2.89 14.04
C PRO A 21 -3.76 4.37 13.72
N SER A 22 -3.42 5.19 14.73
CA SER A 22 -3.35 6.63 14.55
C SER A 22 -2.31 7.00 13.49
N ALA A 23 -2.75 7.73 12.48
CA ALA A 23 -1.90 8.31 11.44
C ALA A 23 -2.55 9.60 10.93
N VAL A 24 -1.75 10.65 10.78
CA VAL A 24 -2.20 11.95 10.28
C VAL A 24 -1.76 12.15 8.83
N ARG A 25 -0.61 11.60 8.46
CA ARG A 25 -0.02 11.71 7.13
C ARG A 25 0.48 10.35 6.66
N VAL A 26 -0.25 9.75 5.75
CA VAL A 26 0.03 8.42 5.21
C VAL A 26 0.73 8.54 3.86
N LEU A 27 1.86 7.86 3.71
CA LEU A 27 2.58 7.71 2.46
C LEU A 27 2.40 6.30 1.90
N ALA A 28 1.70 6.17 0.78
CA ALA A 28 1.73 4.95 -0.01
C ALA A 28 3.01 4.90 -0.87
N VAL A 29 3.69 3.77 -0.89
CA VAL A 29 4.84 3.52 -1.78
C VAL A 29 4.54 2.30 -2.62
N THR A 30 4.51 2.48 -3.94
CA THR A 30 4.18 1.43 -4.91
C THR A 30 5.34 1.17 -5.87
N ALA A 31 5.44 -0.05 -6.36
CA ALA A 31 6.43 -0.42 -7.38
C ALA A 31 6.04 0.18 -8.74
N ARG A 32 4.76 0.12 -9.09
CA ARG A 32 4.22 0.52 -10.40
C ARG A 32 2.83 1.16 -10.27
N PRO A 33 2.39 1.91 -11.30
CA PRO A 33 1.06 2.49 -11.37
C PRO A 33 -0.04 1.43 -11.29
N GLY A 34 -1.16 1.79 -10.69
CA GLY A 34 -2.33 0.94 -10.50
C GLY A 34 -2.33 0.18 -9.17
N GLN A 35 -1.18 -0.03 -8.52
CA GLN A 35 -1.14 -0.69 -7.20
C GLN A 35 -1.77 0.18 -6.10
N GLU A 36 -1.65 1.51 -6.19
CA GLU A 36 -2.32 2.43 -5.28
C GLU A 36 -3.84 2.26 -5.32
N SER A 37 -4.39 1.88 -6.48
CA SER A 37 -5.81 1.64 -6.68
C SER A 37 -6.17 0.20 -6.32
N ALA A 38 -5.60 -0.79 -7.01
CA ALA A 38 -6.02 -2.19 -6.91
C ALA A 38 -5.58 -2.86 -5.60
N ASP A 39 -4.40 -2.53 -5.09
CA ASP A 39 -3.84 -3.20 -3.92
C ASP A 39 -3.97 -2.37 -2.63
N LEU A 40 -3.82 -1.05 -2.69
CA LEU A 40 -3.81 -0.18 -1.51
C LEU A 40 -5.08 0.67 -1.36
N GLY A 41 -5.99 0.67 -2.34
CA GLY A 41 -7.14 1.58 -2.35
C GLY A 41 -8.07 1.44 -1.15
N GLY A 42 -8.32 0.21 -0.67
CA GLY A 42 -9.12 -0.01 0.53
C GLY A 42 -8.47 0.53 1.81
N PRO A 43 -7.20 0.17 2.12
CA PRO A 43 -6.46 0.78 3.23
C PRO A 43 -6.37 2.31 3.13
N LEU A 44 -6.10 2.86 1.94
CA LEU A 44 -6.05 4.31 1.72
C LEU A 44 -7.41 4.96 1.99
N TYR A 45 -8.50 4.34 1.52
CA TYR A 45 -9.85 4.79 1.85
C TYR A 45 -10.08 4.85 3.36
N ALA A 46 -9.72 3.78 4.08
CA ALA A 46 -9.89 3.71 5.52
C ALA A 46 -9.14 4.83 6.26
N PHE A 47 -7.86 5.05 5.94
CA PHE A 47 -7.09 6.13 6.56
C PHE A 47 -7.61 7.53 6.18
N ARG A 48 -8.05 7.73 4.93
CA ARG A 48 -8.69 8.99 4.53
C ARG A 48 -9.96 9.25 5.35
N ARG A 49 -10.79 8.24 5.57
CA ARG A 49 -12.01 8.33 6.38
C ARG A 49 -11.71 8.66 7.83
N SER A 50 -10.58 8.21 8.37
CA SER A 50 -10.11 8.58 9.71
C SER A 50 -9.48 9.99 9.78
N GLY A 51 -9.47 10.74 8.67
CA GLY A 51 -8.97 12.12 8.61
C GLY A 51 -7.50 12.26 8.20
N ALA A 52 -6.83 11.19 7.80
CA ALA A 52 -5.44 11.26 7.35
C ALA A 52 -5.31 11.94 5.98
N SER A 53 -4.25 12.73 5.82
CA SER A 53 -3.79 13.21 4.52
C SER A 53 -2.99 12.12 3.82
N LEU A 54 -3.25 11.93 2.51
CA LEU A 54 -2.64 10.86 1.73
C LEU A 54 -1.62 11.41 0.73
N SER A 55 -0.48 10.72 0.61
CA SER A 55 0.58 10.96 -0.37
C SER A 55 0.96 9.66 -1.07
N LEU A 56 1.48 9.76 -2.29
CA LEU A 56 1.93 8.62 -3.10
C LEU A 56 3.35 8.84 -3.59
N LEU A 57 4.19 7.82 -3.46
CA LEU A 57 5.42 7.63 -4.20
C LEU A 57 5.29 6.38 -5.08
N CYS A 58 5.17 6.55 -6.39
CA CYS A 58 5.26 5.47 -7.36
C CYS A 58 6.69 5.39 -7.89
N LEU A 59 7.33 4.22 -7.83
CA LEU A 59 8.75 4.10 -8.17
C LEU A 59 9.02 3.95 -9.66
N THR A 60 8.08 3.42 -10.45
CA THR A 60 8.22 3.27 -11.90
C THR A 60 7.04 3.87 -12.65
N LEU A 61 7.15 3.97 -13.95
CA LEU A 61 6.06 4.34 -14.85
C LEU A 61 5.30 3.11 -15.39
N GLY A 62 5.69 1.89 -14.99
CA GLY A 62 5.05 0.65 -15.43
C GLY A 62 5.23 0.38 -16.92
N GLU A 63 6.34 0.82 -17.52
CA GLU A 63 6.57 0.76 -18.95
C GLU A 63 6.63 -0.65 -19.53
N THR A 64 6.84 -1.68 -18.70
CA THR A 64 6.88 -3.08 -19.16
C THR A 64 5.50 -3.57 -19.60
N ALA A 65 4.43 -3.12 -18.95
CA ALA A 65 3.06 -3.45 -19.35
C ALA A 65 2.63 -2.77 -20.66
N ALA A 66 3.39 -1.82 -21.13
CA ALA A 66 3.09 -1.01 -22.29
C ALA A 66 3.59 -1.55 -23.62
N GLN A 67 4.53 -2.48 -23.59
CA GLN A 67 5.13 -3.03 -24.81
C GLN A 67 4.14 -3.87 -25.62
N SER A 68 3.04 -4.29 -25.01
CA SER A 68 1.98 -5.07 -25.65
C SER A 68 0.89 -4.23 -26.33
N THR A 69 0.73 -2.96 -25.99
CA THR A 69 -0.43 -2.15 -26.40
C THR A 69 -0.22 -1.21 -27.58
N GLY A 70 1.00 -1.11 -28.14
CA GLY A 70 1.30 -0.27 -29.31
C GLY A 70 1.16 1.25 -29.09
N PHE A 71 0.99 1.73 -27.86
CA PHE A 71 0.93 3.15 -27.55
C PHE A 71 2.30 3.79 -27.60
N THR A 72 2.55 4.62 -28.59
CA THR A 72 3.83 5.31 -28.84
C THR A 72 4.17 6.46 -27.88
N ARG A 73 3.28 6.80 -26.92
CA ARG A 73 3.45 7.92 -25.97
C ARG A 73 3.07 7.59 -24.52
N ILE A 74 3.32 6.40 -24.09
CA ILE A 74 2.95 5.92 -22.74
C ILE A 74 3.63 6.74 -21.64
N GLU A 75 4.89 7.10 -21.82
CA GLU A 75 5.64 7.92 -20.85
C GLU A 75 5.00 9.29 -20.61
N ALA A 76 4.29 9.83 -21.60
CA ALA A 76 3.58 11.11 -21.46
C ALA A 76 2.20 10.95 -20.81
N ALA A 77 1.50 9.85 -21.07
CA ALA A 77 0.14 9.62 -20.55
C ALA A 77 0.11 9.17 -19.07
N ARG A 78 1.02 8.30 -18.68
CA ARG A 78 1.01 7.67 -17.34
C ARG A 78 1.13 8.62 -16.15
N PRO A 79 1.93 9.67 -16.17
CA PRO A 79 1.92 10.64 -15.08
C PRO A 79 0.53 11.27 -14.86
N TRP A 80 -0.23 11.50 -15.92
CA TRP A 80 -1.61 12.00 -15.84
C TRP A 80 -2.56 10.97 -15.28
N GLU A 81 -2.46 9.72 -15.71
CA GLU A 81 -3.28 8.61 -15.22
C GLU A 81 -3.07 8.38 -13.72
N ILE A 82 -1.82 8.39 -13.26
CA ILE A 82 -1.47 8.30 -11.84
C ILE A 82 -2.09 9.48 -11.06
N GLN A 83 -2.03 10.70 -11.58
CA GLN A 83 -2.62 11.87 -10.95
C GLN A 83 -4.15 11.76 -10.87
N MET A 84 -4.79 11.30 -11.93
CA MET A 84 -6.24 11.08 -11.96
C MET A 84 -6.66 10.00 -10.96
N ALA A 85 -5.99 8.84 -10.96
CA ALA A 85 -6.25 7.77 -10.00
C ALA A 85 -6.04 8.25 -8.56
N ALA A 86 -4.95 8.96 -8.29
CA ALA A 86 -4.64 9.54 -6.99
C ALA A 86 -5.73 10.53 -6.54
N SER A 87 -6.21 11.39 -7.42
CA SER A 87 -7.29 12.34 -7.13
C SER A 87 -8.58 11.62 -6.72
N ILE A 88 -8.95 10.56 -7.43
CA ILE A 88 -10.13 9.73 -7.13
C ILE A 88 -10.00 9.09 -5.74
N LEU A 89 -8.81 8.58 -5.39
CA LEU A 89 -8.51 8.02 -4.07
C LEU A 89 -8.43 9.09 -2.96
N GLY A 90 -8.35 10.37 -3.33
CA GLY A 90 -8.17 11.49 -2.39
C GLY A 90 -6.73 11.66 -1.93
N ILE A 91 -5.78 11.18 -2.71
CA ILE A 91 -4.36 11.42 -2.52
C ILE A 91 -4.04 12.83 -3.02
N SER A 92 -3.55 13.69 -2.13
CA SER A 92 -3.31 15.11 -2.43
C SER A 92 -1.93 15.40 -3.02
N GLN A 93 -0.97 14.51 -2.81
CA GLN A 93 0.42 14.70 -3.23
C GLN A 93 0.97 13.44 -3.88
N VAL A 94 1.51 13.58 -5.08
CA VAL A 94 2.06 12.47 -5.87
C VAL A 94 3.50 12.77 -6.26
N SER A 95 4.36 11.78 -6.12
CA SER A 95 5.69 11.74 -6.72
C SER A 95 5.82 10.47 -7.54
N VAL A 96 6.34 10.59 -8.74
CA VAL A 96 6.67 9.46 -9.60
C VAL A 96 8.19 9.47 -9.81
N ALA A 97 8.83 8.34 -9.53
CA ALA A 97 10.23 8.14 -9.87
C ALA A 97 10.34 7.47 -11.26
N SER A 98 11.52 7.48 -11.83
CA SER A 98 11.81 6.94 -13.15
C SER A 98 12.68 5.69 -13.11
N TYR A 99 12.50 4.86 -12.06
CA TYR A 99 13.14 3.55 -12.03
C TYR A 99 12.53 2.65 -13.10
N ARG A 100 13.36 1.77 -13.67
CA ARG A 100 12.91 0.87 -14.71
C ARG A 100 11.96 -0.19 -14.18
N ASP A 101 10.76 -0.26 -14.74
CA ASP A 101 9.75 -1.25 -14.37
C ASP A 101 10.25 -2.68 -14.61
N GLY A 102 9.83 -3.62 -13.75
CA GLY A 102 10.33 -4.99 -13.74
C GLY A 102 11.80 -5.13 -13.32
N ARG A 103 12.49 -4.03 -13.00
CA ARG A 103 13.94 -4.03 -12.67
C ARG A 103 14.26 -3.49 -11.27
N LEU A 104 13.26 -3.17 -10.42
CA LEU A 104 13.49 -2.61 -9.09
C LEU A 104 14.42 -3.49 -8.23
N HIS A 105 14.33 -4.80 -8.35
CA HIS A 105 15.19 -5.75 -7.65
C HIS A 105 16.68 -5.68 -8.04
N ARG A 106 17.02 -5.00 -9.15
CA ARG A 106 18.40 -4.83 -9.63
C ARG A 106 19.06 -3.56 -9.11
N TYR A 107 18.28 -2.64 -8.57
CA TYR A 107 18.82 -1.45 -7.92
C TYR A 107 19.32 -1.77 -6.52
N ARG A 108 20.33 -1.03 -6.07
CA ARG A 108 20.80 -1.17 -4.68
C ARG A 108 19.68 -0.83 -3.71
N THR A 109 19.49 -1.65 -2.70
CA THR A 109 18.48 -1.37 -1.66
C THR A 109 18.68 0.02 -1.04
N SER A 110 19.93 0.44 -0.81
CA SER A 110 20.26 1.77 -0.26
C SER A 110 19.78 2.93 -1.15
N GLU A 111 19.80 2.76 -2.47
CA GLU A 111 19.31 3.78 -3.41
C GLU A 111 17.80 3.94 -3.30
N LEU A 112 17.05 2.83 -3.35
CA LEU A 112 15.60 2.84 -3.17
C LEU A 112 15.23 3.35 -1.76
N THR A 113 15.98 2.95 -0.73
CA THR A 113 15.82 3.43 0.65
C THR A 113 15.95 4.95 0.73
N GLY A 114 16.98 5.52 0.15
CA GLY A 114 17.18 6.98 0.12
C GLY A 114 16.05 7.71 -0.58
N ARG A 115 15.51 7.15 -1.66
CA ARG A 115 14.36 7.72 -2.37
C ARG A 115 13.10 7.72 -1.51
N ILE A 116 12.85 6.62 -0.78
CA ILE A 116 11.69 6.50 0.11
C ILE A 116 11.85 7.39 1.33
N GLN A 117 13.05 7.47 1.95
CA GLN A 117 13.34 8.40 3.05
C GLN A 117 13.08 9.85 2.65
N HIS A 118 13.52 10.23 1.45
CA HIS A 118 13.23 11.57 0.92
C HIS A 118 11.73 11.83 0.85
N ALA A 119 10.93 10.86 0.40
CA ALA A 119 9.47 11.00 0.34
C ALA A 119 8.85 11.06 1.74
N ILE A 120 9.29 10.23 2.69
CA ILE A 120 8.85 10.28 4.10
C ILE A 120 9.07 11.70 4.66
N SER A 121 10.26 12.26 4.47
CA SER A 121 10.60 13.61 4.93
C SER A 121 9.80 14.69 4.20
N LYS A 122 9.74 14.62 2.86
CA LYS A 122 9.04 15.59 2.02
C LYS A 122 7.56 15.72 2.40
N TYR A 123 6.90 14.60 2.69
CA TYR A 123 5.48 14.55 3.02
C TYR A 123 5.24 14.53 4.54
N SER A 124 6.31 14.55 5.35
CA SER A 124 6.25 14.44 6.81
C SER A 124 5.39 13.25 7.24
N ALA A 125 5.53 12.11 6.54
CA ALA A 125 4.71 10.93 6.76
C ALA A 125 4.94 10.35 8.15
N ASP A 126 3.86 9.99 8.83
CA ASP A 126 3.87 9.31 10.13
C ASP A 126 3.40 7.85 10.04
N LEU A 127 3.00 7.42 8.84
CA LEU A 127 2.76 6.01 8.49
C LEU A 127 3.12 5.78 7.02
N VAL A 128 3.79 4.66 6.74
CA VAL A 128 4.04 4.21 5.36
C VAL A 128 3.22 2.97 5.06
N LEU A 129 2.64 2.91 3.87
CA LEU A 129 1.91 1.74 3.35
C LEU A 129 2.61 1.20 2.10
N VAL A 130 2.73 -0.12 2.02
CA VAL A 130 3.28 -0.84 0.86
C VAL A 130 2.45 -2.09 0.54
N VAL A 131 2.71 -2.70 -0.60
CA VAL A 131 2.28 -4.07 -0.90
C VAL A 131 3.27 -5.05 -0.25
N ALA A 132 2.78 -6.11 0.34
CA ALA A 132 3.60 -7.08 1.06
C ALA A 132 4.52 -7.87 0.12
N PRO A 133 5.74 -8.24 0.57
CA PRO A 133 6.70 -8.96 -0.25
C PRO A 133 6.25 -10.38 -0.64
N GLU A 134 5.32 -10.97 0.10
CA GLU A 134 4.78 -12.31 -0.15
C GLU A 134 3.74 -12.38 -1.28
N THR A 135 3.51 -11.30 -2.00
CA THR A 135 2.69 -11.32 -3.24
C THR A 135 3.32 -12.17 -4.33
N GLY A 136 4.62 -12.42 -4.25
CA GLY A 136 5.40 -13.15 -5.23
C GLY A 136 6.02 -12.26 -6.31
N ASP A 137 5.69 -10.97 -6.34
CA ASP A 137 6.32 -10.01 -7.23
C ASP A 137 7.67 -9.54 -6.67
N ILE A 138 8.71 -9.68 -7.48
CA ILE A 138 10.09 -9.32 -7.08
C ILE A 138 10.29 -7.81 -6.93
N GLY A 139 9.50 -7.00 -7.63
CA GLY A 139 9.47 -5.55 -7.50
C GLY A 139 8.87 -5.13 -6.17
N ASP A 140 7.72 -5.73 -5.78
CA ASP A 140 7.08 -5.49 -4.49
C ASP A 140 8.00 -5.88 -3.34
N ALA A 141 8.70 -7.02 -3.47
CA ALA A 141 9.68 -7.44 -2.49
C ALA A 141 10.87 -6.46 -2.37
N ALA A 142 11.31 -5.86 -3.48
CA ALA A 142 12.36 -4.84 -3.45
C ALA A 142 11.87 -3.55 -2.78
N VAL A 143 10.64 -3.12 -3.08
CA VAL A 143 10.00 -1.96 -2.44
C VAL A 143 9.84 -2.19 -0.95
N ALA A 144 9.28 -3.33 -0.54
CA ALA A 144 9.05 -3.65 0.87
C ALA A 144 10.37 -3.66 1.68
N ARG A 145 11.45 -4.24 1.13
CA ARG A 145 12.77 -4.22 1.78
C ARG A 145 13.31 -2.79 1.94
N ALA A 146 13.25 -2.01 0.87
CA ALA A 146 13.74 -0.63 0.88
C ALA A 146 12.90 0.27 1.81
N ALA A 147 11.57 0.10 1.80
CA ALA A 147 10.65 0.81 2.66
C ALA A 147 10.86 0.45 4.14
N THR A 148 11.15 -0.84 4.44
CA THR A 148 11.47 -1.27 5.81
C THR A 148 12.73 -0.56 6.32
N ALA A 149 13.79 -0.52 5.52
CA ALA A 149 15.01 0.19 5.89
C ALA A 149 14.77 1.70 6.07
N ALA A 150 14.01 2.32 5.17
CA ALA A 150 13.66 3.74 5.24
C ALA A 150 12.82 4.08 6.48
N ALA A 151 11.81 3.26 6.77
CA ALA A 151 10.93 3.43 7.92
C ALA A 151 11.67 3.29 9.26
N LEU A 152 12.57 2.31 9.37
CA LEU A 152 13.42 2.14 10.55
C LEU A 152 14.32 3.36 10.77
N LEU A 153 14.97 3.86 9.73
CA LEU A 153 15.84 5.05 9.82
C LEU A 153 15.05 6.32 10.16
N ALA A 154 13.84 6.45 9.61
CA ALA A 154 12.97 7.59 9.89
C ALA A 154 12.16 7.44 11.20
N ARG A 155 12.19 6.26 11.84
CA ARG A 155 11.39 5.92 13.02
C ARG A 155 9.87 6.06 12.77
N VAL A 156 9.43 5.68 11.59
CA VAL A 156 8.03 5.73 11.16
C VAL A 156 7.51 4.30 11.04
N PRO A 157 6.29 3.97 11.51
CA PRO A 157 5.70 2.67 11.31
C PRO A 157 5.47 2.40 9.82
N LEU A 158 5.57 1.12 9.45
CA LEU A 158 5.33 0.63 8.11
C LEU A 158 4.35 -0.54 8.14
N ALA A 159 3.22 -0.41 7.48
CA ALA A 159 2.28 -1.49 7.27
C ALA A 159 2.28 -1.94 5.82
N ALA A 160 2.10 -3.23 5.61
CA ALA A 160 1.97 -3.82 4.29
C ALA A 160 0.59 -4.45 4.12
N ARG A 161 -0.05 -4.19 2.98
CA ARG A 161 -1.25 -4.92 2.58
C ARG A 161 -0.85 -6.33 2.19
N THR A 162 -1.47 -7.33 2.81
CA THR A 162 -1.14 -8.74 2.64
C THR A 162 -2.37 -9.59 2.37
N ARG A 163 -2.18 -10.90 2.21
CA ARG A 163 -3.26 -11.87 2.05
C ARG A 163 -3.80 -12.32 3.42
N PRO A 164 -5.08 -12.73 3.49
CA PRO A 164 -5.61 -13.38 4.68
C PRO A 164 -4.79 -14.62 5.07
N GLY A 165 -4.71 -14.92 6.38
CA GLY A 165 -4.02 -16.08 6.91
C GLY A 165 -2.50 -15.91 7.13
N VAL A 166 -1.94 -14.74 6.85
CA VAL A 166 -0.53 -14.45 7.17
C VAL A 166 -0.38 -14.23 8.68
N THR A 167 0.62 -14.89 9.28
CA THR A 167 0.91 -14.75 10.71
C THR A 167 1.22 -13.29 11.08
N GLY A 168 0.65 -12.81 12.20
CA GLY A 168 0.80 -11.43 12.66
C GLY A 168 0.04 -10.41 11.81
N ALA A 169 -0.86 -10.86 10.94
CA ALA A 169 -1.75 -9.97 10.21
C ALA A 169 -2.83 -9.39 11.13
N TRP A 170 -3.28 -8.20 10.79
CA TRP A 170 -4.44 -7.54 11.35
C TRP A 170 -5.38 -7.11 10.23
N THR A 171 -6.62 -6.86 10.56
CA THR A 171 -7.63 -6.54 9.55
C THR A 171 -8.23 -5.16 9.79
N VAL A 172 -8.72 -4.55 8.72
CA VAL A 172 -9.55 -3.36 8.75
C VAL A 172 -10.90 -3.74 8.15
N ASP A 173 -11.96 -3.60 8.93
CA ASP A 173 -13.32 -3.75 8.44
C ASP A 173 -13.85 -2.41 7.96
N LEU A 174 -14.14 -2.31 6.67
CA LEU A 174 -14.74 -1.14 6.06
C LEU A 174 -16.25 -1.03 6.38
N GLY A 175 -16.84 -2.10 6.92
CA GLY A 175 -18.22 -2.13 7.34
C GLY A 175 -19.20 -1.74 6.23
N ALA A 176 -20.15 -0.87 6.57
CA ALA A 176 -21.15 -0.37 5.64
C ALA A 176 -20.58 0.50 4.49
N GLU A 177 -19.32 0.95 4.61
CA GLU A 177 -18.66 1.77 3.60
C GLU A 177 -17.90 0.93 2.55
N ALA A 178 -17.90 -0.40 2.68
CA ALA A 178 -17.14 -1.28 1.79
C ALA A 178 -17.51 -1.09 0.32
N GLU A 179 -18.79 -1.01 -0.01
CA GLU A 179 -19.27 -0.81 -1.38
C GLU A 179 -18.75 0.50 -1.97
N VAL A 180 -18.82 1.59 -1.21
CA VAL A 180 -18.29 2.90 -1.62
C VAL A 180 -16.78 2.85 -1.83
N ALA A 181 -16.05 2.22 -0.90
CA ALA A 181 -14.61 2.05 -1.01
C ALA A 181 -14.23 1.27 -2.29
N ARG A 182 -14.94 0.18 -2.59
CA ARG A 182 -14.68 -0.63 -3.81
C ARG A 182 -15.05 0.13 -5.08
N ALA A 183 -16.13 0.92 -5.09
CA ALA A 183 -16.47 1.77 -6.22
C ALA A 183 -15.38 2.80 -6.51
N ILE A 184 -14.84 3.44 -5.46
CA ILE A 184 -13.71 4.38 -5.57
C ILE A 184 -12.46 3.67 -6.11
N GLN A 185 -12.13 2.48 -5.59
CA GLN A 185 -11.00 1.69 -6.07
C GLN A 185 -11.11 1.36 -7.57
N LYS A 186 -12.28 0.89 -8.02
CA LYS A 186 -12.51 0.58 -9.43
C LYS A 186 -12.41 1.82 -10.31
N SER A 187 -13.00 2.93 -9.87
CA SER A 187 -12.91 4.20 -10.61
C SER A 187 -11.46 4.68 -10.73
N ALA A 188 -10.67 4.53 -9.66
CA ALA A 188 -9.25 4.89 -9.68
C ALA A 188 -8.45 3.92 -10.59
N ALA A 189 -8.72 2.62 -10.53
CA ALA A 189 -8.10 1.64 -11.42
C ALA A 189 -8.42 1.94 -12.90
N ALA A 190 -9.66 2.31 -13.21
CA ALA A 190 -10.11 2.66 -14.56
C ALA A 190 -9.41 3.91 -15.13
N ALA A 191 -8.87 4.78 -14.27
CA ALA A 191 -8.09 5.94 -14.71
C ALA A 191 -6.76 5.57 -15.39
N HIS A 192 -6.27 4.32 -15.17
CA HIS A 192 -5.07 3.80 -15.82
C HIS A 192 -5.37 3.23 -17.22
N ALA A 193 -5.93 4.05 -18.11
CA ALA A 193 -6.42 3.64 -19.42
C ALA A 193 -5.35 3.02 -20.33
N THR A 194 -4.08 3.44 -20.22
CA THR A 194 -2.97 2.84 -20.98
C THR A 194 -2.55 1.45 -20.46
N GLN A 195 -3.12 1.00 -19.35
CA GLN A 195 -2.96 -0.35 -18.82
C GLN A 195 -4.15 -1.25 -19.20
N SER A 196 -4.76 -1.01 -20.36
CA SER A 196 -6.00 -1.64 -20.82
C SER A 196 -6.00 -3.17 -20.74
N GLU A 197 -4.86 -3.83 -20.93
CA GLU A 197 -4.73 -5.29 -20.82
C GLU A 197 -4.79 -5.79 -19.37
N ALA A 198 -4.22 -5.03 -18.43
CA ALA A 198 -4.21 -5.38 -17.01
C ALA A 198 -5.49 -4.94 -16.28
N LEU A 199 -6.22 -3.97 -16.83
CA LEU A 199 -7.38 -3.36 -16.19
C LEU A 199 -8.51 -4.35 -15.85
N PRO A 200 -8.89 -5.30 -16.72
CA PRO A 200 -9.93 -6.28 -16.40
C PRO A 200 -9.55 -7.14 -15.19
N GLU A 201 -8.28 -7.54 -15.08
CA GLU A 201 -7.78 -8.32 -13.94
C GLU A 201 -7.74 -7.46 -12.66
N MET A 202 -7.30 -6.21 -12.77
CA MET A 202 -7.31 -5.28 -11.63
C MET A 202 -8.72 -5.08 -11.08
N ILE A 203 -9.71 -4.84 -11.95
CA ILE A 203 -11.11 -4.67 -11.57
C ILE A 203 -11.67 -5.95 -10.97
N SER A 204 -11.43 -7.10 -11.62
CA SER A 204 -11.87 -8.40 -11.12
C SER A 204 -11.32 -8.71 -9.71
N ARG A 205 -10.06 -8.36 -9.45
CA ARG A 205 -9.50 -8.50 -8.09
C ARG A 205 -10.22 -7.62 -7.08
N VAL A 206 -10.54 -6.38 -7.44
CA VAL A 206 -11.29 -5.48 -6.55
C VAL A 206 -12.71 -5.99 -6.31
N ASP A 207 -13.37 -6.56 -7.32
CA ASP A 207 -14.71 -7.16 -7.21
C ASP A 207 -14.77 -8.35 -6.24
N GLN A 208 -13.66 -9.07 -6.08
CA GLN A 208 -13.55 -10.20 -5.17
C GLN A 208 -13.26 -9.78 -3.71
N LEU A 209 -12.94 -8.52 -3.46
CA LEU A 209 -12.70 -8.01 -2.11
C LEU A 209 -14.03 -7.78 -1.40
N GLY A 210 -14.16 -8.35 -0.20
CA GLY A 210 -15.26 -8.05 0.73
C GLY A 210 -15.05 -6.73 1.48
N SER A 211 -15.60 -6.64 2.69
CA SER A 211 -15.41 -5.47 3.57
C SER A 211 -14.05 -5.44 4.25
N MET A 212 -13.33 -6.56 4.27
CA MET A 212 -12.09 -6.69 5.04
C MET A 212 -10.86 -6.39 4.23
N GLU A 213 -9.96 -5.57 4.77
CA GLU A 213 -8.58 -5.43 4.30
C GLU A 213 -7.64 -6.14 5.28
N THR A 214 -6.67 -6.87 4.75
CA THR A 214 -5.68 -7.57 5.57
C THR A 214 -4.34 -6.88 5.46
N MET A 215 -3.81 -6.50 6.61
CA MET A 215 -2.56 -5.75 6.76
C MET A 215 -1.61 -6.47 7.71
N ARG A 216 -0.32 -6.18 7.63
CA ARG A 216 0.64 -6.56 8.67
C ARG A 216 1.67 -5.47 8.89
N TRP A 217 2.22 -5.43 10.08
CA TRP A 217 3.35 -4.53 10.35
C TRP A 217 4.64 -5.13 9.81
N LEU A 218 5.37 -4.35 9.01
CA LEU A 218 6.79 -4.60 8.69
C LEU A 218 7.69 -3.83 9.67
N VAL A 219 7.24 -2.66 10.12
CA VAL A 219 7.81 -1.90 11.21
C VAL A 219 6.67 -1.48 12.11
N SER A 220 6.58 -2.06 13.29
CA SER A 220 5.50 -1.77 14.25
C SER A 220 5.61 -0.33 14.79
N PRO A 221 4.49 0.33 15.10
CA PRO A 221 4.50 1.56 15.86
C PRO A 221 5.29 1.37 17.17
N ALA A 222 6.09 2.37 17.54
CA ALA A 222 6.70 2.37 18.86
C ALA A 222 5.60 2.27 19.92
N ARG A 223 5.78 1.40 20.93
CA ARG A 223 4.84 1.34 22.05
C ARG A 223 4.80 2.70 22.72
N VAL A 224 3.64 3.35 22.73
CA VAL A 224 3.44 4.54 23.55
C VAL A 224 3.42 4.09 25.02
N PRO A 225 4.35 4.54 25.88
CA PRO A 225 4.32 4.19 27.28
C PRO A 225 3.00 4.68 27.88
N GLY A 226 2.17 3.78 28.42
CA GLY A 226 0.90 4.13 29.09
C GLY A 226 -0.37 3.65 28.40
N GLN A 227 -0.35 3.14 27.18
CA GLN A 227 -1.50 2.48 26.59
C GLN A 227 -1.68 1.08 27.20
N ARG A 228 -2.56 0.97 28.21
CA ARG A 228 -3.03 -0.32 28.74
C ARG A 228 -3.75 -1.05 27.61
N ILE A 229 -3.26 -2.25 27.29
CA ILE A 229 -4.05 -3.23 26.56
C ILE A 229 -5.18 -3.60 27.51
N MET A 230 -6.40 -3.18 27.20
CA MET A 230 -7.57 -3.72 27.90
C MET A 230 -7.64 -5.20 27.50
N PRO A 231 -7.61 -6.14 28.45
CA PRO A 231 -7.87 -7.54 28.14
C PRO A 231 -9.33 -7.65 27.73
N GLY A 232 -9.57 -8.19 26.52
CA GLY A 232 -10.90 -8.62 26.08
C GLY A 232 -11.24 -9.97 26.64
#